data_bfa6220b204bb4dd4419ce13313e1089
#
_entry.id   bfa6220b204bb4dd4419ce13313e1089
#
_cell.length_a   1.000
_cell.length_b   1.000
_cell.length_c   1.000
_cell.angle_alpha   90.00
_cell.angle_beta   90.00
_cell.angle_gamma   90.00
#
_symmetry.space_group_name_H-M   'P 1'
#
loop_
_entity.id
_entity.type
_entity.pdbx_description
1 polymer ?
#
loop_
_entity_poly.entity_id
_entity_poly.type
_entity_poly.pdbx_seq_one_letter_code
_entity_poly.pdbx_strand_id
1 'polypeptide(L)'
;MYYDAIKNEHGLKHDPFKALVAPRPIGWICSVSEDGICNLAPYSFFNAISDKPHYVMFSSANIKDSVRNIQETGEFTCSMSNWDTREGMNISSA
;
A
#
# COMPACT_ATOMS: atom_id res chain seq x y z
N MET A 1 11.28 -14.17 21.10
CA MET A 1 10.50 -15.03 20.17
C MET A 1 11.27 -15.26 18.88
N TYR A 2 11.30 -16.48 18.43
CA TYR A 2 11.93 -16.84 17.14
C TYR A 2 11.04 -17.85 16.42
N TYR A 3 10.84 -17.66 15.10
CA TYR A 3 10.11 -18.62 14.28
C TYR A 3 10.53 -18.48 12.82
N ASP A 4 10.35 -19.55 12.05
CA ASP A 4 10.60 -19.57 10.62
C ASP A 4 9.47 -18.84 9.90
N ALA A 5 9.80 -17.79 9.14
CA ALA A 5 8.79 -16.95 8.49
C ALA A 5 7.96 -17.70 7.43
N ILE A 6 8.56 -18.70 6.77
CA ILE A 6 7.86 -19.48 5.76
C ILE A 6 6.83 -20.41 6.41
N LYS A 7 7.23 -21.09 7.50
CA LYS A 7 6.34 -21.98 8.26
C LYS A 7 5.31 -21.21 9.06
N ASN A 8 5.69 -20.00 9.51
CA ASN A 8 4.84 -19.09 10.28
C ASN A 8 4.30 -19.72 11.59
N GLU A 9 5.11 -20.60 12.19
CA GLU A 9 4.74 -21.32 13.43
C GLU A 9 5.14 -20.50 14.66
N HIS A 10 4.50 -19.35 14.88
CA HIS A 10 4.84 -18.43 15.96
C HIS A 10 4.12 -18.74 17.28
N GLY A 11 3.10 -19.60 17.25
CA GLY A 11 2.34 -19.97 18.46
C GLY A 11 1.38 -18.91 18.98
N LEU A 12 1.19 -17.81 18.28
CA LEU A 12 0.30 -16.73 18.65
C LEU A 12 -1.07 -16.90 18.00
N LYS A 13 -2.09 -16.27 18.61
CA LYS A 13 -3.46 -16.34 18.11
C LYS A 13 -3.61 -15.70 16.73
N HIS A 14 -2.89 -14.59 16.48
CA HIS A 14 -2.91 -13.86 15.23
C HIS A 14 -1.49 -13.76 14.65
N ASP A 15 -1.39 -13.62 13.33
CA ASP A 15 -0.11 -13.41 12.67
C ASP A 15 0.50 -12.09 13.16
N PRO A 16 1.72 -12.09 13.74
CA PRO A 16 2.32 -10.89 14.31
C PRO A 16 3.01 -9.99 13.29
N PHE A 17 3.13 -10.40 12.03
CA PHE A 17 3.99 -9.72 11.05
C PHE A 17 3.65 -8.24 10.90
N LYS A 18 2.37 -7.93 10.67
CA LYS A 18 1.95 -6.53 10.47
C LYS A 18 2.09 -5.69 11.73
N ALA A 19 1.99 -6.32 12.91
CA ALA A 19 2.19 -5.63 14.18
C ALA A 19 3.66 -5.36 14.47
N LEU A 20 4.55 -6.23 13.99
CA LEU A 20 6.00 -6.07 14.16
C LEU A 20 6.57 -5.00 13.24
N VAL A 21 5.98 -4.80 12.08
CA VAL A 21 6.40 -3.80 11.10
C VAL A 21 5.42 -2.63 11.14
N ALA A 22 5.53 -1.84 12.19
CA ALA A 22 4.66 -0.68 12.44
C ALA A 22 5.42 0.38 13.24
N PRO A 23 5.06 1.68 13.09
CA PRO A 23 4.08 2.19 12.14
C PRO A 23 4.59 2.09 10.70
N ARG A 24 3.63 1.99 9.77
CA ARG A 24 3.95 1.97 8.34
C ARG A 24 3.48 3.28 7.69
N PRO A 25 4.27 3.85 6.75
CA PRO A 25 3.78 4.97 5.95
C PRO A 25 2.59 4.54 5.10
N ILE A 26 1.67 5.46 4.86
CA ILE A 26 0.52 5.22 3.99
C ILE A 26 0.76 5.93 2.66
N GLY A 27 0.78 5.15 1.58
CA GLY A 27 0.72 5.68 0.24
C GLY A 27 -0.73 5.76 -0.21
N TRP A 28 -1.25 6.96 -0.40
CA TRP A 28 -2.60 7.16 -0.93
C TRP A 28 -2.48 7.27 -2.43
N ILE A 29 -2.74 6.16 -3.10
CA ILE A 29 -2.36 5.95 -4.50
C ILE A 29 -3.53 6.27 -5.41
N CYS A 30 -3.33 7.21 -6.33
CA CYS A 30 -4.27 7.49 -7.40
C CYS A 30 -3.73 6.91 -8.70
N SER A 31 -4.58 6.20 -9.40
CA SER A 31 -4.28 5.63 -10.71
C SER A 31 -5.46 5.84 -11.65
N VAL A 32 -5.20 5.78 -12.94
CA VAL A 32 -6.21 6.03 -13.97
C VAL A 32 -6.22 4.87 -14.94
N SER A 33 -7.41 4.39 -15.30
CA SER A 33 -7.56 3.38 -16.35
C SER A 33 -7.33 3.98 -17.73
N GLU A 34 -7.19 3.13 -18.74
CA GLU A 34 -7.09 3.59 -20.15
C GLU A 34 -8.29 4.42 -20.56
N ASP A 35 -9.46 4.18 -19.97
CA ASP A 35 -10.70 4.89 -20.24
C ASP A 35 -10.82 6.21 -19.43
N GLY A 36 -9.82 6.57 -18.66
CA GLY A 36 -9.80 7.79 -17.88
C GLY A 36 -10.54 7.72 -16.54
N ILE A 37 -10.86 6.53 -16.05
CA ILE A 37 -11.53 6.34 -14.77
C ILE A 37 -10.49 6.32 -13.64
N CYS A 38 -10.63 7.24 -12.69
CA CYS A 38 -9.73 7.35 -11.56
C CYS A 38 -10.06 6.33 -10.46
N ASN A 39 -9.01 5.77 -9.85
CA ASN A 39 -9.10 4.95 -8.66
C ASN A 39 -8.17 5.53 -7.59
N LEU A 40 -8.65 5.63 -6.36
CA LEU A 40 -7.89 6.15 -5.23
C LEU A 40 -7.98 5.14 -4.08
N ALA A 41 -6.84 4.66 -3.62
CA ALA A 41 -6.81 3.68 -2.55
C ALA A 41 -5.56 3.84 -1.69
N PRO A 42 -5.66 3.64 -0.36
CA PRO A 42 -4.51 3.66 0.53
C PRO A 42 -3.80 2.32 0.59
N TYR A 43 -2.47 2.37 0.68
CA TYR A 43 -1.63 1.20 0.86
C TYR A 43 -0.67 1.44 2.02
N SER A 44 -0.68 0.53 3.00
CA SER A 44 0.22 0.61 4.15
C SER A 44 1.55 -0.12 3.91
N PHE A 45 1.63 -0.93 2.86
CA PHE A 45 2.91 -1.48 2.39
C PHE A 45 3.49 -0.53 1.35
N PHE A 46 3.98 0.61 1.83
CA PHE A 46 4.46 1.72 1.04
C PHE A 46 5.69 2.32 1.69
N ASN A 47 6.72 2.60 0.90
CA ASN A 47 7.89 3.29 1.41
C ASN A 47 8.72 3.89 0.26
N ALA A 48 9.61 4.82 0.63
CA ALA A 48 10.71 5.24 -0.23
C ALA A 48 11.78 4.16 -0.21
N ILE A 49 12.34 3.83 -1.36
CA ILE A 49 13.40 2.81 -1.49
C ILE A 49 14.70 3.37 -2.04
N SER A 50 14.72 4.60 -2.54
CA SER A 50 15.94 5.27 -3.01
C SER A 50 15.75 6.77 -3.01
N ASP A 51 16.81 7.51 -2.64
CA ASP A 51 16.81 8.97 -2.65
C ASP A 51 17.31 9.54 -3.98
N LYS A 52 18.35 8.95 -4.56
CA LYS A 52 18.95 9.44 -5.80
C LYS A 52 19.21 8.28 -6.75
N PRO A 53 18.27 8.02 -7.69
CA PRO A 53 17.01 8.74 -7.96
C PRO A 53 15.93 8.48 -6.91
N HIS A 54 14.90 9.33 -6.88
CA HIS A 54 13.76 9.15 -5.98
C HIS A 54 12.90 7.97 -6.45
N TYR A 55 12.89 6.92 -5.66
CA TYR A 55 12.02 5.76 -5.91
C TYR A 55 11.13 5.52 -4.70
N VAL A 56 9.86 5.31 -4.97
CA VAL A 56 8.89 4.82 -4.00
C VAL A 56 8.33 3.48 -4.48
N MET A 57 7.88 2.67 -3.54
CA MET A 57 7.20 1.43 -3.86
C MET A 57 5.93 1.28 -3.02
N PHE A 58 4.94 0.61 -3.55
CA PHE A 58 3.89 0.03 -2.75
C PHE A 58 3.63 -1.41 -3.18
N SER A 59 3.07 -2.20 -2.28
CA SER A 59 2.78 -3.60 -2.54
C SER A 59 1.28 -3.86 -2.34
N SER A 60 0.70 -4.59 -3.27
CA SER A 60 -0.68 -5.04 -3.20
C SER A 60 -0.71 -6.56 -3.14
N ALA A 61 -1.48 -7.10 -2.21
CA ALA A 61 -1.60 -8.55 -2.04
C ALA A 61 -2.30 -9.22 -3.24
N ASN A 62 -3.16 -8.47 -3.93
CA ASN A 62 -3.94 -8.98 -5.06
C ASN A 62 -3.87 -7.99 -6.22
N ILE A 63 -4.27 -8.46 -7.41
CA ILE A 63 -4.46 -7.58 -8.56
C ILE A 63 -5.78 -6.84 -8.37
N LYS A 64 -5.69 -5.63 -7.82
CA LYS A 64 -6.81 -4.70 -7.62
C LYS A 64 -6.81 -3.67 -8.74
N ASP A 65 -7.81 -2.78 -8.72
CA ASP A 65 -7.95 -1.73 -9.73
C ASP A 65 -6.69 -0.86 -9.84
N SER A 66 -6.04 -0.51 -8.73
CA SER A 66 -4.79 0.25 -8.73
C SER A 66 -3.70 -0.45 -9.53
N VAL A 67 -3.49 -1.74 -9.28
CA VAL A 67 -2.45 -2.52 -9.98
C VAL A 67 -2.77 -2.63 -11.46
N ARG A 68 -4.03 -2.94 -11.79
CA ARG A 68 -4.47 -3.04 -13.18
C ARG A 68 -4.26 -1.74 -13.94
N ASN A 69 -4.68 -0.62 -13.35
CA ASN A 69 -4.52 0.69 -13.96
C ASN A 69 -3.06 1.02 -14.23
N ILE A 70 -2.19 0.73 -13.28
CA ILE A 70 -0.75 1.00 -13.40
C ILE A 70 -0.12 0.11 -14.48
N GLN A 71 -0.53 -1.14 -14.57
CA GLN A 71 -0.07 -2.04 -15.64
C GLN A 71 -0.47 -1.52 -17.02
N GLU A 72 -1.67 -0.94 -17.13
CA GLU A 72 -2.18 -0.40 -18.40
C GLU A 72 -1.54 0.94 -18.78
N THR A 73 -1.40 1.85 -17.81
CA THR A 73 -0.98 3.24 -18.09
C THR A 73 0.47 3.53 -17.75
N GLY A 74 1.11 2.71 -16.92
CA GLY A 74 2.52 2.85 -16.54
C GLY A 74 2.80 3.95 -15.54
N GLU A 75 1.78 4.51 -14.86
CA GLU A 75 1.99 5.62 -13.93
C GLU A 75 0.98 5.61 -12.79
N PHE A 76 1.36 6.26 -11.68
CA PHE A 76 0.48 6.53 -10.55
C PHE A 76 0.98 7.77 -9.82
N THR A 77 0.11 8.34 -8.98
CA THR A 77 0.48 9.45 -8.11
C THR A 77 0.27 9.07 -6.64
N CYS A 78 1.06 9.69 -5.78
CA CYS A 78 0.97 9.50 -4.34
C CYS A 78 0.52 10.79 -3.69
N SER A 79 -0.48 10.69 -2.82
CA SER A 79 -0.92 11.80 -1.98
C SER A 79 -0.64 11.49 -0.53
N MET A 80 -0.45 12.53 0.27
CA MET A 80 -0.30 12.41 1.71
C MET A 80 -1.66 12.61 2.37
N SER A 81 -2.08 11.65 3.20
CA SER A 81 -3.23 11.83 4.05
C SER A 81 -2.82 12.59 5.31
N ASN A 82 -3.67 13.51 5.78
CA ASN A 82 -3.49 14.24 7.02
C ASN A 82 -4.66 13.99 7.96
N TRP A 83 -4.69 14.68 9.10
CA TRP A 83 -5.75 14.50 10.08
C TRP A 83 -7.13 14.80 9.48
N ASP A 84 -7.24 15.87 8.69
CA ASP A 84 -8.52 16.28 8.11
C ASP A 84 -9.05 15.31 7.04
N THR A 85 -8.15 14.63 6.33
CA THR A 85 -8.52 13.69 5.26
C THR A 85 -8.54 12.23 5.69
N ARG A 86 -8.24 11.92 6.95
CA ARG A 86 -8.08 10.54 7.43
C ARG A 86 -9.31 9.66 7.22
N GLU A 87 -10.50 10.22 7.41
CA GLU A 87 -11.75 9.47 7.24
C GLU A 87 -12.02 9.16 5.77
N GLY A 88 -11.82 10.13 4.89
CA GLY A 88 -11.92 9.92 3.44
C GLY A 88 -10.92 8.90 2.94
N MET A 89 -9.69 8.96 3.45
CA MET A 89 -8.65 7.99 3.13
C MET A 89 -9.08 6.58 3.55
N ASN A 90 -9.63 6.42 4.75
CA ASN A 90 -10.07 5.13 5.26
C ASN A 90 -11.26 4.58 4.45
N ILE A 91 -12.20 5.45 4.07
CA ILE A 91 -13.34 5.07 3.24
C ILE A 91 -12.87 4.57 1.87
N SER A 92 -11.85 5.19 1.29
CA SER A 92 -11.32 4.82 -0.02
C SER A 92 -10.64 3.44 -0.02
N SER A 93 -10.41 2.84 1.15
CA SER A 93 -9.83 1.50 1.26
C SER A 93 -10.82 0.37 0.98
N ALA A 94 -12.08 0.68 0.89
CA ALA A 94 -13.13 -0.33 0.68
C ALA A 94 -13.10 -0.95 -0.72
#